data_5bf2678a304813b8681292071c04d955
#
_entry.id   5bf2678a304813b8681292071c04d955
#
_cell.length_a   1.000
_cell.length_b   1.000
_cell.length_c   1.000
_cell.angle_alpha   90.00
_cell.angle_beta   90.00
_cell.angle_gamma   90.00
#
_symmetry.space_group_name_H-M   'P 1'
#
loop_
_entity.id
_entity.type
_entity.pdbx_description
1 polymer ?
#
loop_
_entity_poly.entity_id
_entity_poly.type
_entity_poly.pdbx_seq_one_letter_code
_entity_poly.pdbx_strand_id
1 'polypeptide(L)'
;IRTSPKLVGNLKLIEMCSQSDGACCVIFACEKKAKELAKTPVWIRDHITTHKEENFNIFGYHRDFPITKTHKFAAEHLFKRNGITNPLDYFDVFEMYDPASWWAIDWIRDFFGLKGDEHLKLIENKEIMIGGKMPINPSGGVIGSNPIGATALVRVAEAALQVRGNAGPHQIPT
;
A
#
# COMPACT_ATOMS: atom_id res chain seq x y z
N ILE A 1 -0.37 18.97 12.78
CA ILE A 1 -1.33 17.90 13.10
C ILE A 1 -2.26 18.33 14.24
N ARG A 2 -1.73 18.83 15.37
CA ARG A 2 -2.56 19.17 16.55
C ARG A 2 -3.64 20.23 16.27
N THR A 3 -3.41 21.16 15.38
CA THR A 3 -4.29 22.27 15.00
C THR A 3 -5.26 21.94 13.87
N SER A 4 -5.14 20.78 13.23
CA SER A 4 -6.05 20.37 12.14
C SER A 4 -7.47 20.18 12.67
N PRO A 5 -8.51 20.64 11.93
CA PRO A 5 -9.89 20.45 12.30
C PRO A 5 -10.26 18.98 12.49
N LYS A 6 -11.15 18.70 13.44
CA LYS A 6 -11.76 17.38 13.60
C LYS A 6 -12.84 17.19 12.53
N LEU A 7 -12.88 16.00 11.93
CA LEU A 7 -13.91 15.58 10.99
C LEU A 7 -15.00 14.77 11.69
N VAL A 8 -14.60 13.68 12.33
CA VAL A 8 -15.50 12.78 13.07
C VAL A 8 -14.76 12.12 14.21
N GLY A 9 -15.34 12.11 15.41
CA GLY A 9 -14.67 11.56 16.58
C GLY A 9 -13.33 12.24 16.85
N ASN A 10 -12.26 11.46 16.89
CA ASN A 10 -10.89 11.95 17.04
C ASN A 10 -10.14 12.12 15.72
N LEU A 11 -10.74 11.71 14.60
CA LEU A 11 -10.14 11.81 13.28
C LEU A 11 -10.06 13.27 12.83
N LYS A 12 -8.90 13.69 12.37
CA LYS A 12 -8.65 15.04 11.88
C LYS A 12 -8.56 15.10 10.37
N LEU A 13 -8.81 16.26 9.80
CA LEU A 13 -8.76 16.48 8.35
C LEU A 13 -7.42 16.05 7.75
N ILE A 14 -6.30 16.34 8.40
CA ILE A 14 -4.97 15.98 7.89
C ILE A 14 -4.70 14.48 7.89
N GLU A 15 -5.52 13.69 8.55
CA GLU A 15 -5.41 12.23 8.61
C GLU A 15 -6.24 11.53 7.52
N MET A 16 -6.89 12.30 6.67
CA MET A 16 -7.68 11.81 5.54
C MET A 16 -7.05 12.26 4.23
N CYS A 17 -7.18 11.40 3.22
CA CYS A 17 -6.78 11.78 1.87
C CYS A 17 -7.59 12.97 1.35
N SER A 18 -6.91 13.89 0.69
CA SER A 18 -7.57 14.96 -0.07
C SER A 18 -7.96 14.45 -1.46
N GLN A 19 -9.06 14.97 -2.01
CA GLN A 19 -9.34 14.76 -3.43
C GLN A 19 -8.31 15.54 -4.26
N SER A 20 -7.80 14.89 -5.28
CA SER A 20 -6.79 15.45 -6.18
C SER A 20 -7.15 15.08 -7.62
N ASP A 21 -6.73 15.91 -8.56
CA ASP A 21 -6.75 15.57 -9.96
C ASP A 21 -5.45 14.85 -10.34
N GLY A 22 -5.55 13.85 -11.22
CA GLY A 22 -4.38 13.11 -11.67
C GLY A 22 -4.72 11.96 -12.60
N ALA A 23 -3.70 11.49 -13.29
CA ALA A 23 -3.79 10.33 -14.16
C ALA A 23 -2.52 9.49 -14.03
N CYS A 24 -2.65 8.20 -14.27
CA CYS A 24 -1.52 7.28 -14.31
C CYS A 24 -1.65 6.36 -15.50
N CYS A 25 -0.53 6.07 -16.16
CA CYS A 25 -0.46 5.11 -17.23
C CYS A 25 0.69 4.15 -16.98
N VAL A 26 0.41 2.85 -17.05
CA VAL A 26 1.40 1.78 -16.95
C VAL A 26 1.29 0.91 -18.20
N ILE A 27 2.43 0.64 -18.83
CA ILE A 27 2.49 -0.19 -20.04
C ILE A 27 2.91 -1.60 -19.62
N PHE A 28 2.02 -2.56 -19.83
CA PHE A 28 2.29 -3.97 -19.65
C PHE A 28 2.74 -4.59 -20.97
N ALA A 29 3.76 -5.42 -20.93
CA ALA A 29 4.29 -6.11 -22.08
C ALA A 29 4.75 -7.52 -21.71
N CYS A 30 4.75 -8.43 -22.67
CA CYS A 30 5.41 -9.73 -22.49
C CYS A 30 6.94 -9.52 -22.35
N GLU A 31 7.62 -10.48 -21.75
CA GLU A 31 9.05 -10.39 -21.44
C GLU A 31 9.90 -9.95 -22.64
N LYS A 32 9.68 -10.56 -23.81
CA LYS A 32 10.40 -10.21 -25.04
C LYS A 32 10.26 -8.73 -25.36
N LYS A 33 9.03 -8.21 -25.37
CA LYS A 33 8.76 -6.80 -25.69
C LYS A 33 9.24 -5.86 -24.58
N ALA A 34 9.12 -6.24 -23.34
CA ALA A 34 9.63 -5.44 -22.24
C ALA A 34 11.15 -5.24 -22.33
N LYS A 35 11.90 -6.29 -22.68
CA LYS A 35 13.35 -6.24 -22.88
C LYS A 35 13.76 -5.44 -24.11
N GLU A 36 12.92 -5.43 -25.19
CA GLU A 36 13.15 -4.63 -26.38
C GLU A 36 12.89 -3.14 -26.14
N LEU A 37 11.86 -2.79 -25.38
CA LEU A 37 11.35 -1.42 -25.26
C LEU A 37 11.88 -0.67 -24.03
N ALA A 38 12.24 -1.37 -22.99
CA ALA A 38 12.66 -0.75 -21.74
C ALA A 38 14.09 -1.12 -21.38
N LYS A 39 14.91 -0.10 -21.09
CA LYS A 39 16.28 -0.30 -20.62
C LYS A 39 16.31 -1.02 -19.29
N THR A 40 15.36 -0.74 -18.41
CA THR A 40 15.19 -1.35 -17.09
C THR A 40 13.72 -1.73 -16.89
N PRO A 41 13.28 -2.88 -17.40
CA PRO A 41 11.91 -3.36 -17.18
C PRO A 41 11.72 -3.76 -15.72
N VAL A 42 10.49 -3.57 -15.21
CA VAL A 42 10.10 -4.03 -13.87
C VAL A 42 9.21 -5.26 -14.02
N TRP A 43 9.52 -6.31 -13.28
CA TRP A 43 8.83 -7.59 -13.39
C TRP A 43 7.72 -7.71 -12.35
N ILE A 44 6.50 -7.98 -12.80
CA ILE A 44 5.42 -8.39 -11.91
C ILE A 44 5.66 -9.85 -11.57
N ARG A 45 6.05 -10.11 -10.33
CA ARG A 45 6.29 -11.48 -9.85
C ARG A 45 4.99 -12.25 -9.66
N ASP A 46 4.01 -11.59 -9.05
CA ASP A 46 2.73 -12.21 -8.73
C ASP A 46 1.66 -11.15 -8.46
N HIS A 47 0.39 -11.55 -8.50
CA HIS A 47 -0.74 -10.72 -8.15
C HIS A 47 -1.88 -11.57 -7.58
N ILE A 48 -2.74 -10.96 -6.80
CA ILE A 48 -3.94 -11.60 -6.27
C ILE A 48 -5.09 -10.59 -6.23
N THR A 49 -6.26 -11.06 -6.64
CA THR A 49 -7.53 -10.34 -6.45
C THR A 49 -8.41 -11.15 -5.52
N THR A 50 -8.94 -10.50 -4.51
CA THR A 50 -9.83 -11.14 -3.53
C THR A 50 -11.15 -10.40 -3.47
N HIS A 51 -12.23 -11.18 -3.33
CA HIS A 51 -13.58 -10.68 -3.17
C HIS A 51 -14.20 -11.30 -1.92
N LYS A 52 -15.18 -10.61 -1.34
CA LYS A 52 -16.00 -11.19 -0.29
C LYS A 52 -16.91 -12.26 -0.89
N GLU A 53 -17.04 -13.41 -0.25
CA GLU A 53 -17.99 -14.43 -0.63
C GLU A 53 -19.44 -13.98 -0.38
N GLU A 54 -19.68 -13.20 0.66
CA GLU A 54 -21.01 -12.77 1.07
C GLU A 54 -21.19 -11.26 0.85
N ASN A 55 -22.27 -10.90 0.18
CA ASN A 55 -22.77 -9.54 -0.01
C ASN A 55 -21.79 -8.57 -0.65
N PHE A 56 -21.66 -8.68 -1.96
CA PHE A 56 -21.06 -7.63 -2.79
C PHE A 56 -21.92 -6.37 -2.71
N ASN A 57 -21.70 -5.57 -1.69
CA ASN A 57 -22.22 -4.23 -1.62
C ASN A 57 -21.05 -3.25 -1.50
N ILE A 58 -20.75 -2.58 -2.59
CA ILE A 58 -19.67 -1.59 -2.68
C ILE A 58 -19.87 -0.45 -1.65
N PHE A 59 -21.12 -0.18 -1.28
CA PHE A 59 -21.51 0.89 -0.36
C PHE A 59 -22.19 0.39 0.91
N GLY A 60 -22.30 -0.93 1.11
CA GLY A 60 -23.04 -1.53 2.21
C GLY A 60 -22.26 -1.57 3.51
N TYR A 61 -22.54 -0.66 4.40
CA TYR A 61 -22.26 -0.83 5.81
C TYR A 61 -23.30 -1.79 6.39
N HIS A 62 -22.98 -3.06 6.49
CA HIS A 62 -23.72 -3.95 7.37
C HIS A 62 -23.14 -3.82 8.78
N ARG A 63 -23.96 -3.36 9.71
CA ARG A 63 -23.60 -3.17 11.13
C ARG A 63 -23.05 -4.44 11.80
N ASP A 64 -23.40 -5.60 11.29
CA ASP A 64 -23.20 -6.90 11.93
C ASP A 64 -22.09 -7.74 11.28
N PHE A 65 -21.40 -7.21 10.25
CA PHE A 65 -20.31 -7.93 9.63
C PHE A 65 -18.95 -7.40 10.15
N PRO A 66 -18.10 -8.31 10.65
CA PRO A 66 -16.73 -7.95 10.91
C PRO A 66 -16.11 -7.40 9.62
N ILE A 67 -15.34 -6.32 9.73
CA ILE A 67 -14.55 -5.80 8.61
C ILE A 67 -13.79 -6.98 8.04
N THR A 68 -14.19 -7.39 6.83
CA THR A 68 -13.56 -8.57 6.23
C THR A 68 -12.13 -8.23 5.92
N LYS A 69 -11.25 -9.01 6.48
CA LYS A 69 -9.81 -8.91 6.31
C LYS A 69 -9.40 -9.52 4.96
N THR A 70 -10.03 -9.10 3.87
CA THR A 70 -9.72 -9.58 2.51
C THR A 70 -8.27 -9.34 2.15
N HIS A 71 -7.69 -8.22 2.60
CA HIS A 71 -6.28 -7.90 2.44
C HIS A 71 -5.37 -8.89 3.20
N LYS A 72 -5.74 -9.31 4.40
CA LYS A 72 -5.01 -10.35 5.15
C LYS A 72 -5.03 -11.68 4.41
N PHE A 73 -6.22 -12.09 3.96
CA PHE A 73 -6.37 -13.30 3.16
C PHE A 73 -5.53 -13.24 1.88
N ALA A 74 -5.55 -12.10 1.18
CA ALA A 74 -4.72 -11.88 -0.01
C ALA A 74 -3.23 -12.03 0.30
N ALA A 75 -2.76 -11.39 1.37
CA ALA A 75 -1.38 -11.44 1.81
C ALA A 75 -0.94 -12.87 2.14
N GLU A 76 -1.70 -13.58 2.97
CA GLU A 76 -1.41 -14.96 3.38
C GLU A 76 -1.29 -15.90 2.17
N HIS A 77 -2.20 -15.78 1.19
CA HIS A 77 -2.18 -16.62 -0.01
C HIS A 77 -1.01 -16.27 -0.93
N LEU A 78 -0.75 -14.98 -1.15
CA LEU A 78 0.34 -14.51 -2.00
C LEU A 78 1.69 -14.91 -1.41
N PHE A 79 1.88 -14.73 -0.11
CA PHE A 79 3.13 -15.06 0.58
C PHE A 79 3.37 -16.56 0.57
N LYS A 80 2.34 -17.36 0.93
CA LYS A 80 2.43 -18.82 0.89
C LYS A 80 2.82 -19.33 -0.50
N ARG A 81 2.17 -18.81 -1.55
CA ARG A 81 2.41 -19.21 -2.95
C ARG A 81 3.83 -18.88 -3.42
N ASN A 82 4.41 -17.81 -2.89
CA ASN A 82 5.75 -17.36 -3.22
C ASN A 82 6.83 -17.79 -2.22
N GLY A 83 6.49 -18.62 -1.21
CA GLY A 83 7.43 -19.08 -0.19
C GLY A 83 7.94 -17.98 0.74
N ILE A 84 7.19 -16.88 0.88
CA ILE A 84 7.55 -15.74 1.73
C ILE A 84 7.10 -16.06 3.16
N THR A 85 8.05 -16.29 4.05
CA THR A 85 7.79 -16.63 5.47
C THR A 85 7.81 -15.41 6.36
N ASN A 86 8.66 -14.42 6.07
CA ASN A 86 8.72 -13.16 6.78
C ASN A 86 8.69 -11.99 5.78
N PRO A 87 7.53 -11.36 5.56
CA PRO A 87 7.42 -10.28 4.60
C PRO A 87 8.22 -9.03 4.97
N LEU A 88 8.45 -8.76 6.25
CA LEU A 88 9.28 -7.63 6.70
C LEU A 88 10.77 -7.77 6.37
N ASP A 89 11.24 -8.99 6.13
CA ASP A 89 12.62 -9.26 5.71
C ASP A 89 12.73 -9.54 4.21
N TYR A 90 11.59 -9.66 3.53
CA TYR A 90 11.54 -10.00 2.12
C TYR A 90 11.40 -8.80 1.20
N PHE A 91 10.61 -7.80 1.61
CA PHE A 91 10.36 -6.61 0.82
C PHE A 91 11.20 -5.44 1.29
N ASP A 92 11.67 -4.64 0.35
CA ASP A 92 12.45 -3.44 0.60
C ASP A 92 11.58 -2.19 0.74
N VAL A 93 10.38 -2.21 0.16
CA VAL A 93 9.42 -1.09 0.16
C VAL A 93 8.00 -1.60 -0.03
N PHE A 94 7.04 -0.88 0.53
CA PHE A 94 5.63 -1.18 0.39
C PHE A 94 4.82 0.07 0.02
N GLU A 95 4.18 0.06 -1.14
CA GLU A 95 3.25 1.10 -1.58
C GLU A 95 1.82 0.58 -1.42
N MET A 96 1.08 1.13 -0.48
CA MET A 96 -0.26 0.68 -0.11
C MET A 96 -1.32 1.75 -0.31
N TYR A 97 -2.57 1.34 -0.36
CA TYR A 97 -3.72 2.24 -0.40
C TYR A 97 -4.11 2.65 1.02
N ASP A 98 -3.75 3.87 1.43
CA ASP A 98 -3.92 4.43 2.78
C ASP A 98 -4.81 5.69 2.78
N PRO A 99 -6.12 5.58 2.54
CA PRO A 99 -6.99 6.75 2.45
C PRO A 99 -7.20 7.49 3.77
N ALA A 100 -6.83 6.86 4.89
CA ALA A 100 -6.85 7.44 6.22
C ALA A 100 -5.77 6.83 7.10
N SER A 101 -5.25 7.59 8.07
CA SER A 101 -4.17 7.17 8.94
C SER A 101 -4.47 5.87 9.71
N TRP A 102 -5.66 5.75 10.29
CA TRP A 102 -6.07 4.56 11.04
C TRP A 102 -6.18 3.31 10.15
N TRP A 103 -6.54 3.50 8.87
CA TRP A 103 -6.62 2.41 7.91
C TRP A 103 -5.25 1.83 7.61
N ALA A 104 -4.27 2.70 7.41
CA ALA A 104 -2.88 2.28 7.22
C ALA A 104 -2.37 1.43 8.38
N ILE A 105 -2.66 1.84 9.62
CA ILE A 105 -2.25 1.12 10.84
C ILE A 105 -2.81 -0.30 10.86
N ASP A 106 -4.10 -0.48 10.60
CA ASP A 106 -4.73 -1.79 10.55
C ASP A 106 -4.18 -2.67 9.42
N TRP A 107 -3.93 -2.07 8.25
CA TRP A 107 -3.40 -2.80 7.11
C TRP A 107 -1.97 -3.27 7.33
N ILE A 108 -1.12 -2.46 7.93
CA ILE A 108 0.25 -2.86 8.30
C ILE A 108 0.21 -4.11 9.18
N ARG A 109 -0.63 -4.11 10.23
CA ARG A 109 -0.78 -5.28 11.10
C ARG A 109 -1.20 -6.52 10.31
N ASP A 110 -2.26 -6.39 9.53
CA ASP A 110 -2.92 -7.53 8.90
C ASP A 110 -2.15 -8.03 7.68
N PHE A 111 -1.52 -7.15 6.88
CA PHE A 111 -0.71 -7.52 5.73
C PHE A 111 0.55 -8.27 6.14
N PHE A 112 1.24 -7.78 7.15
CA PHE A 112 2.48 -8.41 7.60
C PHE A 112 2.27 -9.51 8.64
N GLY A 113 1.00 -9.81 9.01
CA GLY A 113 0.66 -10.85 9.98
C GLY A 113 1.14 -10.56 11.39
N LEU A 114 1.28 -9.28 11.75
CA LEU A 114 1.80 -8.83 13.03
C LEU A 114 0.80 -9.07 14.15
N LYS A 115 1.32 -9.36 15.33
CA LYS A 115 0.51 -9.69 16.51
C LYS A 115 0.55 -8.57 17.54
N GLY A 116 -0.52 -8.48 18.33
CA GLY A 116 -0.61 -7.50 19.41
C GLY A 116 -0.32 -6.08 18.94
N ASP A 117 0.71 -5.47 19.51
CA ASP A 117 1.15 -4.09 19.26
C ASP A 117 2.41 -3.98 18.38
N GLU A 118 2.86 -5.06 17.77
CA GLU A 118 4.08 -5.07 16.92
C GLU A 118 4.04 -4.02 15.82
N HIS A 119 2.88 -3.82 15.18
CA HIS A 119 2.68 -2.80 14.14
C HIS A 119 2.83 -1.37 14.70
N LEU A 120 2.39 -1.12 15.94
CA LEU A 120 2.57 0.18 16.59
C LEU A 120 4.04 0.44 16.90
N LYS A 121 4.77 -0.59 17.34
CA LYS A 121 6.22 -0.49 17.58
C LYS A 121 7.00 -0.16 16.31
N LEU A 122 6.63 -0.74 15.17
CA LEU A 122 7.25 -0.37 13.88
C LEU A 122 7.06 1.12 13.57
N ILE A 123 5.87 1.67 13.87
CA ILE A 123 5.57 3.09 13.66
C ILE A 123 6.35 3.96 14.66
N GLU A 124 6.30 3.62 15.95
CA GLU A 124 6.98 4.36 17.02
C GLU A 124 8.50 4.41 16.82
N ASN A 125 9.09 3.30 16.40
CA ASN A 125 10.51 3.18 16.11
C ASN A 125 10.91 3.76 14.74
N LYS A 126 9.93 4.32 13.99
CA LYS A 126 10.15 4.88 12.65
C LYS A 126 10.65 3.86 11.61
N GLU A 127 10.41 2.59 11.82
CA GLU A 127 10.81 1.51 10.92
C GLU A 127 10.06 1.53 9.57
N ILE A 128 8.92 2.23 9.52
CA ILE A 128 8.13 2.44 8.30
C ILE A 128 8.54 3.69 7.51
N MET A 129 9.51 4.46 8.01
CA MET A 129 10.02 5.66 7.35
C MET A 129 11.13 5.32 6.35
N ILE A 130 11.45 6.24 5.45
CA ILE A 130 12.64 6.12 4.60
C ILE A 130 13.88 5.95 5.48
N GLY A 131 14.63 4.88 5.23
CA GLY A 131 15.78 4.49 6.04
C GLY A 131 15.46 3.56 7.21
N GLY A 132 14.19 3.27 7.47
CA GLY A 132 13.76 2.21 8.40
C GLY A 132 13.77 0.82 7.74
N LYS A 133 13.37 -0.20 8.51
CA LYS A 133 13.39 -1.59 8.07
C LYS A 133 12.43 -1.89 6.91
N MET A 134 11.24 -1.25 6.93
CA MET A 134 10.19 -1.45 5.92
C MET A 134 9.55 -0.10 5.57
N PRO A 135 10.15 0.70 4.71
CA PRO A 135 9.54 1.95 4.25
C PRO A 135 8.18 1.72 3.61
N ILE A 136 7.16 2.37 4.16
CA ILE A 136 5.79 2.30 3.68
C ILE A 136 5.39 3.64 3.08
N ASN A 137 4.87 3.62 1.86
CA ASN A 137 4.45 4.81 1.13
C ASN A 137 5.51 5.94 1.13
N PRO A 138 6.77 5.67 0.75
CA PRO A 138 7.76 6.73 0.62
C PRO A 138 7.34 7.83 -0.35
N SER A 139 6.43 7.52 -1.29
CA SER A 139 5.78 8.46 -2.22
C SER A 139 4.83 9.47 -1.56
N GLY A 140 4.48 9.29 -0.28
CA GLY A 140 3.45 10.03 0.44
C GLY A 140 2.08 9.35 0.48
N GLY A 141 1.93 8.23 -0.24
CA GLY A 141 0.71 7.42 -0.22
C GLY A 141 -0.53 8.12 -0.78
N VAL A 142 -1.68 7.57 -0.44
CA VAL A 142 -3.00 8.12 -0.81
C VAL A 142 -3.33 9.36 0.03
N ILE A 143 -2.86 9.42 1.26
CA ILE A 143 -3.00 10.61 2.12
C ILE A 143 -2.37 11.82 1.45
N GLY A 144 -1.23 11.65 0.79
CA GLY A 144 -0.54 12.73 0.08
C GLY A 144 -1.20 13.14 -1.23
N SER A 145 -1.83 12.20 -1.97
CA SER A 145 -2.49 12.47 -3.25
C SER A 145 -3.47 11.35 -3.60
N ASN A 146 -4.73 11.73 -3.85
CA ASN A 146 -5.80 10.77 -4.15
C ASN A 146 -6.59 11.16 -5.41
N PRO A 147 -6.05 10.96 -6.60
CA PRO A 147 -6.82 11.05 -7.85
C PRO A 147 -7.70 9.80 -7.98
N ILE A 148 -8.92 9.86 -7.44
CA ILE A 148 -9.86 8.72 -7.39
C ILE A 148 -10.01 8.10 -8.76
N GLY A 149 -9.89 6.75 -8.82
CA GLY A 149 -9.86 5.97 -10.07
C GLY A 149 -8.44 5.67 -10.57
N ALA A 150 -7.49 6.57 -10.39
CA ALA A 150 -6.09 6.35 -10.74
C ALA A 150 -5.22 5.92 -9.54
N THR A 151 -5.67 6.15 -8.32
CA THR A 151 -4.87 6.06 -7.10
C THR A 151 -4.17 4.70 -6.91
N ALA A 152 -4.87 3.60 -7.14
CA ALA A 152 -4.28 2.26 -7.01
C ALA A 152 -3.18 2.02 -8.07
N LEU A 153 -3.40 2.48 -9.30
CA LEU A 153 -2.39 2.37 -10.35
C LEU A 153 -1.18 3.26 -10.08
N VAL A 154 -1.37 4.41 -9.45
CA VAL A 154 -0.27 5.27 -8.98
C VAL A 154 0.61 4.52 -7.97
N ARG A 155 0.05 3.74 -7.05
CA ARG A 155 0.84 2.92 -6.12
C ARG A 155 1.71 1.89 -6.85
N VAL A 156 1.16 1.25 -7.89
CA VAL A 156 1.93 0.33 -8.73
C VAL A 156 3.06 1.06 -9.47
N ALA A 157 2.78 2.25 -10.01
CA ALA A 157 3.78 3.05 -10.70
C ALA A 157 4.90 3.52 -9.76
N GLU A 158 4.56 3.97 -8.53
CA GLU A 158 5.53 4.37 -7.51
C GLU A 158 6.43 3.20 -7.11
N ALA A 159 5.87 2.02 -6.84
CA ALA A 159 6.64 0.82 -6.58
C ALA A 159 7.60 0.49 -7.75
N ALA A 160 7.13 0.63 -8.99
CA ALA A 160 7.97 0.42 -10.16
C ALA A 160 9.09 1.45 -10.30
N LEU A 161 8.87 2.70 -9.91
CA LEU A 161 9.91 3.73 -9.87
C LEU A 161 10.96 3.41 -8.80
N GLN A 162 10.55 2.92 -7.64
CA GLN A 162 11.47 2.45 -6.60
C GLN A 162 12.38 1.34 -7.12
N VAL A 163 11.80 0.29 -7.72
CA VAL A 163 12.57 -0.83 -8.30
C VAL A 163 13.56 -0.37 -9.38
N ARG A 164 13.23 0.68 -10.13
CA ARG A 164 14.12 1.26 -11.16
C ARG A 164 15.20 2.17 -10.62
N GLY A 165 15.15 2.56 -9.37
CA GLY A 165 16.02 3.61 -8.83
C GLY A 165 15.67 5.02 -9.34
N ASN A 166 14.42 5.24 -9.74
CA ASN A 166 13.95 6.47 -10.39
C ASN A 166 12.89 7.21 -9.57
N ALA A 167 12.73 6.90 -8.29
CA ALA A 167 11.73 7.52 -7.43
C ALA A 167 12.14 8.94 -6.94
N GLY A 168 13.26 9.46 -7.39
CA GLY A 168 13.69 10.82 -7.09
C GLY A 168 13.95 11.07 -5.59
N PRO A 169 13.40 12.16 -5.01
CA PRO A 169 13.70 12.51 -3.61
C PRO A 169 13.22 11.50 -2.57
N HIS A 170 12.28 10.63 -2.92
CA HIS A 170 11.74 9.59 -2.04
C HIS A 170 12.23 8.18 -2.38
N GLN A 171 13.30 8.09 -3.18
CA GLN A 171 13.97 6.82 -3.44
C GLN A 171 14.53 6.25 -2.15
N ILE A 172 14.16 4.99 -1.84
CA ILE A 172 14.75 4.27 -0.72
C ILE A 172 16.21 3.89 -1.03
N PRO A 173 17.12 3.92 -0.05
CA PRO A 173 18.45 3.38 -0.21
C PRO A 173 18.38 1.86 -0.47
N THR A 174 19.15 1.38 -1.43
CA THR A 174 19.32 -0.06 -1.72
C THR A 174 20.63 -0.56 -1.13
#